data_308a54a1cb2ffe21ef66a9c6f7611918
#
_entry.id   308a54a1cb2ffe21ef66a9c6f7611918
#
_cell.length_a   1.000
_cell.length_b   1.000
_cell.length_c   1.000
_cell.angle_alpha   90.00
_cell.angle_beta   90.00
_cell.angle_gamma   90.00
#
_symmetry.space_group_name_H-M   'P 1'
#
loop_
_entity.id
_entity.type
_entity.pdbx_description
1 polymer ?
#
loop_
_entity_poly.entity_id
_entity_poly.type
_entity_poly.pdbx_seq_one_letter_code
_entity_poly.pdbx_strand_id
1 'polypeptide(L)' 'MTVQMLSIIGAVVAVAIGSITPALAEGRAITAAMEGIARQPEAAGSLSRTLFVGLAMIETMAIYCLVVALLLLFANPFVR' A
#
# COMPACT_ATOMS: atom_id res chain seq x y z
N MET A 1 10.50 22.11 18.18
CA MET A 1 9.54 21.07 17.76
C MET A 1 9.54 19.98 18.83
N THR A 2 8.35 19.58 19.27
CA THR A 2 8.21 18.56 20.30
C THR A 2 8.25 17.16 19.70
N VAL A 3 8.44 16.15 20.56
CA VAL A 3 8.38 14.75 20.12
C VAL A 3 6.99 14.43 19.53
N GLN A 4 5.93 14.98 20.14
CA GLN A 4 4.58 14.81 19.62
C GLN A 4 4.44 15.36 18.20
N MET A 5 4.95 16.56 17.96
CA MET A 5 4.88 17.17 16.62
C MET A 5 5.67 16.36 15.61
N LEU A 6 6.87 15.90 15.98
CA LEU A 6 7.67 15.03 15.11
C LEU A 6 6.96 13.71 14.82
N SER A 7 6.30 13.14 15.83
CA SER A 7 5.54 11.89 15.64
C SER A 7 4.38 12.06 14.66
N ILE A 8 3.66 13.17 14.75
CA ILE A 8 2.56 13.44 13.83
C ILE A 8 3.08 13.62 12.41
N ILE A 9 4.15 14.39 12.25
CA ILE A 9 4.77 14.59 10.94
C ILE A 9 5.27 13.24 10.39
N GLY A 10 5.94 12.45 11.22
CA GLY A 10 6.43 11.13 10.82
C GLY A 10 5.30 10.21 10.39
N ALA A 11 4.17 10.23 11.11
CA ALA A 11 3.02 9.41 10.76
C ALA A 11 2.44 9.79 9.39
N VAL A 12 2.29 11.10 9.15
CA VAL A 12 1.78 11.59 7.87
C VAL A 12 2.73 11.20 6.73
N VAL A 13 4.02 11.41 6.92
CA VAL A 13 5.05 11.08 5.92
C VAL A 13 5.06 9.58 5.65
N ALA A 14 4.98 8.76 6.69
CA ALA A 14 5.02 7.30 6.53
C ALA A 14 3.90 6.81 5.63
N VAL A 15 2.67 7.26 5.85
CA VAL A 15 1.52 6.84 5.03
C VAL A 15 1.56 7.51 3.66
N ALA A 16 1.79 8.83 3.62
CA ALA A 16 1.73 9.57 2.37
C ALA A 16 2.79 9.12 1.37
N ILE A 17 4.03 8.96 1.82
CA ILE A 17 5.13 8.54 0.95
C ILE A 17 5.12 7.02 0.78
N GLY A 18 4.89 6.29 1.87
CA GLY A 18 4.91 4.84 1.85
C GLY A 18 3.84 4.20 0.99
N SER A 19 2.73 4.89 0.71
CA SER A 19 1.66 4.37 -0.14
C SER A 19 1.83 4.70 -1.62
N ILE A 20 2.80 5.56 -1.99
CA ILE A 20 2.99 5.98 -3.38
C ILE A 20 3.36 4.78 -4.27
N THR A 21 4.40 4.04 -3.91
CA THR A 21 4.90 2.94 -4.74
C THR A 21 3.90 1.78 -4.83
N PRO A 22 3.28 1.33 -3.72
CA PRO A 22 2.22 0.33 -3.82
C PRO A 22 1.06 0.76 -4.71
N ALA A 23 0.63 2.02 -4.61
CA ALA A 23 -0.46 2.52 -5.44
C ALA A 23 -0.09 2.48 -6.93
N LEU A 24 1.12 2.89 -7.29
CA LEU A 24 1.60 2.84 -8.66
C LEU A 24 1.71 1.39 -9.15
N ALA A 25 2.22 0.50 -8.32
CA ALA A 25 2.36 -0.91 -8.65
C ALA A 25 1.00 -1.57 -8.89
N GLU A 26 0.01 -1.25 -8.04
CA GLU A 26 -1.35 -1.75 -8.22
C GLU A 26 -1.97 -1.26 -9.53
N GLY A 27 -1.80 0.02 -9.84
CA GLY A 27 -2.29 0.58 -11.09
C GLY A 27 -1.69 -0.10 -12.30
N ARG A 28 -0.38 -0.35 -12.29
CA ARG A 28 0.31 -1.05 -13.38
C ARG A 28 -0.15 -2.49 -13.49
N ALA A 29 -0.33 -3.17 -12.36
CA ALA A 29 -0.77 -4.56 -12.36
C ALA A 29 -2.18 -4.69 -12.94
N ILE A 30 -3.08 -3.79 -12.55
CA ILE A 30 -4.46 -3.78 -13.06
C ILE A 30 -4.46 -3.52 -14.57
N THR A 31 -3.70 -2.53 -15.03
CA THR A 31 -3.61 -2.21 -16.44
C THR A 31 -3.10 -3.41 -17.24
N ALA A 32 -2.02 -4.05 -16.77
CA ALA A 32 -1.45 -5.21 -17.45
C ALA A 32 -2.44 -6.38 -17.51
N ALA A 33 -3.17 -6.63 -16.41
CA ALA A 33 -4.16 -7.69 -16.34
C ALA A 33 -5.32 -7.42 -17.30
N MET A 34 -5.81 -6.18 -17.34
CA MET A 34 -6.92 -5.82 -18.24
C MET A 34 -6.52 -5.95 -19.70
N GLU A 35 -5.31 -5.53 -20.05
CA GLU A 35 -4.80 -5.70 -21.41
C GLU A 35 -4.65 -7.18 -21.77
N GLY A 36 -4.19 -7.99 -20.83
CA GLY A 36 -4.06 -9.43 -21.03
C GLY A 36 -5.41 -10.09 -21.26
N ILE A 37 -6.42 -9.72 -20.49
CA ILE A 37 -7.78 -10.24 -20.65
C ILE A 37 -8.37 -9.81 -21.99
N ALA A 38 -8.10 -8.57 -22.40
CA ALA A 38 -8.58 -8.07 -23.69
C ALA A 38 -7.99 -8.86 -24.85
N ARG A 39 -6.72 -9.26 -24.74
CA ARG A 39 -6.07 -10.06 -25.78
C ARG A 39 -6.44 -11.53 -25.74
N GLN A 40 -6.65 -12.07 -24.54
CA GLN A 40 -6.97 -13.48 -24.30
C GLN A 40 -8.10 -13.60 -23.31
N PRO A 41 -9.36 -13.40 -23.77
CA PRO A 41 -10.51 -13.45 -22.85
C PRO A 41 -10.64 -14.77 -22.08
N GLU A 42 -10.18 -15.87 -22.65
CA GLU A 42 -10.19 -17.18 -21.99
C GLU A 42 -9.28 -17.23 -20.76
N ALA A 43 -8.34 -16.30 -20.62
CA ALA A 43 -7.45 -16.23 -19.48
C ALA A 43 -8.01 -15.38 -18.34
N ALA A 44 -9.22 -14.83 -18.48
CA ALA A 44 -9.79 -13.90 -17.49
C ALA A 44 -9.82 -14.47 -16.09
N GLY A 45 -10.21 -15.73 -15.93
CA GLY A 45 -10.28 -16.36 -14.61
C GLY A 45 -8.92 -16.49 -13.94
N SER A 46 -7.91 -16.94 -14.69
CA SER A 46 -6.56 -17.11 -14.21
C SER A 46 -5.91 -15.77 -13.90
N LEU A 47 -6.03 -14.79 -14.79
CA LEU A 47 -5.46 -13.47 -14.61
C LEU A 47 -6.10 -12.74 -13.45
N SER A 48 -7.42 -12.85 -13.27
CA SER A 48 -8.12 -12.21 -12.17
C SER A 48 -7.69 -12.77 -10.82
N ARG A 49 -7.52 -14.08 -10.71
CA ARG A 49 -7.05 -14.69 -9.47
C ARG A 49 -5.64 -14.26 -9.11
N THR A 50 -4.75 -14.31 -10.09
CA THR A 50 -3.36 -13.89 -9.89
C THR A 50 -3.28 -12.41 -9.53
N LEU A 51 -4.07 -11.58 -10.22
CA LEU A 51 -4.14 -10.15 -9.93
C LEU A 51 -4.60 -9.91 -8.50
N PHE A 52 -5.67 -10.58 -8.05
CA PHE A 52 -6.20 -10.41 -6.72
C PHE A 52 -5.17 -10.73 -5.64
N VAL A 53 -4.46 -11.85 -5.80
CA VAL A 53 -3.41 -12.24 -4.86
C VAL A 53 -2.26 -11.23 -4.89
N GLY A 54 -1.85 -10.81 -6.09
CA GLY A 54 -0.78 -9.84 -6.23
C GLY A 54 -1.12 -8.49 -5.61
N LEU A 55 -2.34 -8.01 -5.81
CA LEU A 55 -2.80 -6.75 -5.21
C LEU A 55 -2.82 -6.84 -3.69
N ALA A 56 -3.25 -7.97 -3.13
CA ALA A 56 -3.23 -8.16 -1.68
C ALA A 56 -1.81 -8.10 -1.12
N MET A 57 -0.85 -8.69 -1.82
CA MET A 57 0.55 -8.66 -1.39
C MET A 57 1.15 -7.27 -1.51
N ILE A 58 0.83 -6.54 -2.58
CA ILE A 58 1.30 -5.17 -2.75
C ILE A 58 0.72 -4.28 -1.64
N GLU A 59 -0.56 -4.46 -1.33
CA GLU A 59 -1.25 -3.68 -0.30
C GLU A 59 -0.63 -3.86 1.08
N THR A 60 -0.01 -5.00 1.37
CA THR A 60 0.65 -5.21 2.67
C THR A 60 1.76 -4.19 2.93
N MET A 61 2.41 -3.69 1.89
CA MET A 61 3.44 -2.66 2.04
C MET A 61 2.84 -1.36 2.57
N ALA A 62 1.70 -0.95 2.03
CA ALA A 62 0.99 0.24 2.51
C ALA A 62 0.46 0.02 3.92
N ILE A 63 0.00 -1.18 4.23
CA ILE A 63 -0.49 -1.52 5.57
C ILE A 63 0.64 -1.44 6.60
N TYR A 64 1.85 -1.91 6.26
CA TYR A 64 3.00 -1.76 7.15
C TYR A 64 3.30 -0.29 7.43
N CYS A 65 3.24 0.57 6.42
CA CYS A 65 3.43 2.00 6.63
C CYS A 65 2.33 2.58 7.52
N LEU A 66 1.09 2.14 7.34
CA LEU A 66 -0.02 2.55 8.19
C LEU A 66 0.21 2.10 9.65
N VAL A 67 0.70 0.88 9.86
CA VAL A 67 0.98 0.38 11.21
C VAL A 67 2.04 1.24 11.88
N VAL A 68 3.11 1.60 11.17
CA VAL A 68 4.13 2.51 11.70
C VAL A 68 3.50 3.85 12.08
N ALA A 69 2.64 4.39 11.23
CA ALA A 69 1.96 5.66 11.51
C ALA A 69 1.09 5.57 12.76
N LEU A 70 0.33 4.49 12.91
CA LEU A 70 -0.52 4.28 14.08
C LEU A 70 0.30 4.14 15.36
N LEU A 71 1.43 3.45 15.29
CA LEU A 71 2.34 3.33 16.43
C LEU A 71 2.87 4.70 16.85
N LEU A 72 3.22 5.54 15.90
CA LEU A 72 3.72 6.88 16.18
C LEU A 72 2.63 7.76 16.81
N LEU A 73 1.37 7.60 16.39
CA LEU A 73 0.27 8.42 16.88
C LEU A 73 -0.26 7.96 18.24
N PHE A 74 -0.38 6.64 18.47
CA PHE A 74 -1.13 6.11 19.58
C PHE A 74 -0.33 5.26 20.55
N ALA A 75 0.78 4.67 20.13
CA ALA A 75 1.55 3.73 20.95
C ALA A 75 3.05 4.03 20.91
N ASN A 76 3.41 5.29 20.72
CA ASN A 76 4.80 5.71 20.61
C ASN A 76 5.50 5.55 21.96
N PRO A 77 6.54 4.71 22.07
CA PRO A 77 7.25 4.51 23.34
C PRO A 77 8.04 5.75 23.78
N PHE A 78 8.30 6.70 22.89
CA PHE A 78 9.04 7.92 23.19
C PHE A 78 8.16 9.07 23.67
N VAL A 79 6.84 8.89 23.64
CA VAL A 79 5.86 9.90 24.07
C VAL A 79 4.99 9.30 25.17
N ARG A 80 5.18 9.82 26.41
CA ARG A 80 4.44 9.35 27.58
C ARG A 80 3.95 10.51 28.42
#